data_31aa96d7d6ca75c16ab4374519c664b6
#
_entry.id   31aa96d7d6ca75c16ab4374519c664b6
#
_cell.length_a   1.000
_cell.length_b   1.000
_cell.length_c   1.000
_cell.angle_alpha   90.00
_cell.angle_beta   90.00
_cell.angle_gamma   90.00
#
_symmetry.space_group_name_H-M   'P 1'
#
loop_
_entity.id
_entity.type
_entity.pdbx_description
1 polymer ?
#
loop_
_entity_poly.entity_id
_entity_poly.type
_entity_poly.pdbx_seq_one_letter_code
_entity_poly.pdbx_strand_id
1 'polypeptide(L)'
;MALTLAEAAKLSNDVLPTGVVETIIKDSPVLQRLPFIEIAGNGLTYNRENAAPTVSFFDVGDTWTESTPTFTQQTVTLKIMGGDADIDNFLIATRSNLQDLETAVVQLKAKAVRQLFEQTFVTGDATGNPKSFDGLDKLCDPTQAISMGANGGSLTLDKLDELVDAVKGGKPDLLVMSR
;
A
#
# COMPACT_ATOMS: atom_id res chain seq x y z
N MET A 1 21.10 -14.53 5.55
CA MET A 1 21.27 -15.86 6.17
C MET A 1 20.77 -16.87 5.17
N ALA A 2 21.61 -17.80 4.71
CA ALA A 2 21.25 -18.83 3.74
C ALA A 2 20.20 -19.80 4.33
N LEU A 3 19.42 -20.43 3.46
CA LEU A 3 18.43 -21.43 3.85
C LEU A 3 19.11 -22.60 4.57
N THR A 4 18.67 -22.95 5.77
CA THR A 4 19.26 -24.04 6.53
C THR A 4 18.87 -25.42 5.96
N LEU A 5 19.70 -26.45 6.21
CA LEU A 5 19.43 -27.82 5.77
C LEU A 5 18.08 -28.34 6.31
N ALA A 6 17.70 -27.95 7.53
CA ALA A 6 16.44 -28.33 8.15
C ALA A 6 15.23 -27.69 7.45
N GLU A 7 15.32 -26.42 7.03
CA GLU A 7 14.26 -25.75 6.28
C GLU A 7 14.16 -26.27 4.83
N ALA A 8 15.31 -26.54 4.19
CA ALA A 8 15.34 -27.17 2.87
C ALA A 8 14.75 -28.60 2.89
N ALA A 9 14.95 -29.35 3.98
CA ALA A 9 14.36 -30.68 4.15
C ALA A 9 12.83 -30.65 4.25
N LYS A 10 12.27 -29.62 4.88
CA LYS A 10 10.79 -29.41 4.93
C LYS A 10 10.21 -29.11 3.55
N LEU A 11 10.91 -28.34 2.73
CA LEU A 11 10.51 -28.05 1.35
C LEU A 11 10.63 -29.28 0.43
N SER A 12 11.53 -30.22 0.74
CA SER A 12 11.78 -31.41 -0.06
C SER A 12 11.04 -32.67 0.40
N ASN A 13 10.43 -32.65 1.59
CA ASN A 13 9.64 -33.78 2.09
C ASN A 13 8.22 -33.73 1.52
N ASP A 14 7.91 -34.82 0.83
CA ASP A 14 6.60 -35.30 0.40
C ASP A 14 5.50 -34.26 0.19
N VAL A 15 5.13 -34.16 -1.07
CA VAL A 15 3.78 -33.68 -1.45
C VAL A 15 3.40 -32.40 -0.70
N LEU A 16 4.21 -31.36 -0.87
CA LEU A 16 3.60 -30.05 -0.87
C LEU A 16 2.64 -30.06 -2.06
N PRO A 17 1.34 -30.26 -1.83
CA PRO A 17 0.42 -30.29 -2.96
C PRO A 17 0.61 -28.99 -3.70
N THR A 18 0.73 -29.08 -5.02
CA THR A 18 0.77 -27.93 -5.93
C THR A 18 -0.25 -26.86 -5.54
N GLY A 19 -1.35 -27.25 -4.90
CA GLY A 19 -2.36 -26.38 -4.34
C GLY A 19 -2.00 -25.55 -3.11
N VAL A 20 -0.95 -25.85 -2.36
CA VAL A 20 -0.53 -24.99 -1.22
C VAL A 20 0.22 -23.77 -1.71
N VAL A 21 1.01 -23.90 -2.75
CA VAL A 21 1.70 -22.75 -3.35
C VAL A 21 0.69 -21.82 -4.05
N GLU A 22 -0.31 -22.37 -4.73
CA GLU A 22 -1.35 -21.58 -5.39
C GLU A 22 -2.28 -20.86 -4.41
N THR A 23 -2.64 -21.48 -3.29
CA THR A 23 -3.48 -20.82 -2.26
C THR A 23 -2.77 -19.67 -1.57
N ILE A 24 -1.45 -19.65 -1.66
CA ILE A 24 -0.62 -18.60 -1.08
C ILE A 24 -0.50 -17.37 -1.99
N ILE A 25 -0.64 -17.54 -3.30
CA ILE A 25 -0.64 -16.44 -4.28
C ILE A 25 -2.09 -16.01 -4.54
N LYS A 26 -2.76 -15.48 -3.55
CA LYS A 26 -3.96 -14.68 -3.82
C LYS A 26 -3.51 -13.39 -4.45
N ASP A 27 -3.99 -13.12 -5.67
CA ASP A 27 -3.78 -11.84 -6.33
C ASP A 27 -4.19 -10.70 -5.39
N SER A 28 -3.32 -9.71 -5.25
CA SER A 28 -3.64 -8.53 -4.45
C SER A 28 -4.68 -7.67 -5.17
N PRO A 29 -5.90 -7.55 -4.65
CA PRO A 29 -6.92 -6.71 -5.28
C PRO A 29 -6.54 -5.23 -5.25
N VAL A 30 -5.69 -4.82 -4.31
CA VAL A 30 -5.18 -3.46 -4.19
C VAL A 30 -4.23 -3.15 -5.34
N LEU A 31 -3.24 -4.00 -5.58
CA LEU A 31 -2.27 -3.78 -6.67
C LEU A 31 -2.91 -3.75 -8.06
N GLN A 32 -3.99 -4.51 -8.27
CA GLN A 32 -4.72 -4.53 -9.54
C GLN A 32 -5.48 -3.22 -9.82
N ARG A 33 -5.81 -2.46 -8.77
CA ARG A 33 -6.61 -1.23 -8.89
C ARG A 33 -5.78 0.04 -8.81
N LEU A 34 -4.55 -0.03 -8.29
CA LEU A 34 -3.67 1.12 -8.20
C LEU A 34 -3.17 1.53 -9.59
N PRO A 35 -3.30 2.81 -9.96
CA PRO A 35 -2.67 3.33 -11.16
C PRO A 35 -1.15 3.45 -10.92
N PHE A 36 -0.36 2.93 -11.86
CA PHE A 36 1.09 3.06 -11.84
C PHE A 36 1.52 4.11 -12.88
N ILE A 37 2.47 4.97 -12.50
CA ILE A 37 3.10 5.94 -13.38
C ILE A 37 4.60 5.70 -13.44
N GLU A 38 5.19 5.83 -14.60
CA GLU A 38 6.63 5.80 -14.76
C GLU A 38 7.21 7.19 -14.50
N ILE A 39 8.26 7.23 -13.69
CA ILE A 39 8.98 8.48 -13.38
C ILE A 39 10.45 8.34 -13.75
N ALA A 40 11.05 9.41 -14.25
CA ALA A 40 12.48 9.50 -14.47
C ALA A 40 13.15 10.11 -13.23
N GLY A 41 14.13 9.40 -12.65
CA GLY A 41 14.85 9.87 -11.46
C GLY A 41 14.38 9.23 -10.16
N ASN A 42 14.76 9.81 -9.03
CA ASN A 42 14.57 9.26 -7.69
C ASN A 42 13.36 9.84 -6.94
N GLY A 43 12.63 10.74 -7.54
CA GLY A 43 11.47 11.36 -6.89
C GLY A 43 10.54 12.06 -7.84
N LEU A 44 9.32 12.28 -7.36
CA LEU A 44 8.28 13.06 -8.02
C LEU A 44 7.98 14.29 -7.19
N THR A 45 8.05 15.46 -7.83
CA THR A 45 7.64 16.71 -7.22
C THR A 45 6.33 17.17 -7.83
N TYR A 46 5.35 17.46 -7.00
CA TYR A 46 4.05 17.99 -7.42
C TYR A 46 3.59 19.13 -6.52
N ASN A 47 2.75 20.00 -7.05
CA ASN A 47 2.18 21.12 -6.30
C ASN A 47 0.79 20.74 -5.79
N ARG A 48 0.59 20.94 -4.50
CA ARG A 48 -0.72 20.78 -3.85
C ARG A 48 -1.30 22.16 -3.58
N GLU A 49 -2.55 22.39 -3.97
CA GLU A 49 -3.29 23.58 -3.59
C GLU A 49 -3.63 23.51 -2.09
N ASN A 50 -3.25 24.55 -1.34
CA ASN A 50 -3.51 24.65 0.09
C ASN A 50 -4.82 25.39 0.37
N ALA A 51 -5.03 26.49 -0.33
CA ALA A 51 -6.23 27.29 -0.19
C ALA A 51 -6.68 27.82 -1.55
N ALA A 52 -7.95 27.60 -1.86
CA ALA A 52 -8.59 28.23 -3.00
C ALA A 52 -8.75 29.73 -2.76
N PRO A 53 -8.74 30.56 -3.81
CA PRO A 53 -9.04 31.97 -3.68
C PRO A 53 -10.47 32.19 -3.20
N THR A 54 -10.65 33.21 -2.39
CA THR A 54 -11.97 33.57 -1.86
C THR A 54 -12.78 34.27 -2.95
N VAL A 55 -14.02 33.86 -3.14
CA VAL A 55 -14.99 34.49 -4.06
C VAL A 55 -16.19 34.94 -3.25
N SER A 56 -16.68 36.15 -3.50
CA SER A 56 -17.83 36.73 -2.82
C SER A 56 -18.78 37.39 -3.81
N PHE A 57 -20.01 37.59 -3.39
CA PHE A 57 -20.97 38.38 -4.15
C PHE A 57 -20.79 39.88 -3.81
N PHE A 58 -20.88 40.74 -4.80
CA PHE A 58 -20.67 42.17 -4.65
C PHE A 58 -21.86 42.94 -5.26
N ASP A 59 -22.16 44.11 -4.69
CA ASP A 59 -23.13 45.00 -5.21
C ASP A 59 -22.47 46.18 -5.97
N VAL A 60 -23.29 47.00 -6.64
CA VAL A 60 -22.78 48.14 -7.40
C VAL A 60 -22.14 49.16 -6.43
N GLY A 61 -20.84 49.41 -6.59
CA GLY A 61 -20.06 50.31 -5.74
C GLY A 61 -19.26 49.64 -4.64
N ASP A 62 -19.34 48.31 -4.49
CA ASP A 62 -18.54 47.57 -3.53
C ASP A 62 -17.06 47.48 -3.96
N THR A 63 -16.19 47.45 -2.97
CA THR A 63 -14.75 47.22 -3.19
C THR A 63 -14.46 45.71 -3.24
N TRP A 64 -13.86 45.29 -4.32
CA TRP A 64 -13.48 43.89 -4.50
C TRP A 64 -12.23 43.55 -3.66
N THR A 65 -12.33 42.46 -2.91
CA THR A 65 -11.21 41.96 -2.11
C THR A 65 -10.38 41.01 -2.95
N GLU A 66 -9.13 41.35 -3.17
CA GLU A 66 -8.19 40.48 -3.88
C GLU A 66 -7.78 39.31 -3.01
N SER A 67 -7.82 38.08 -3.57
CA SER A 67 -7.30 36.91 -2.92
C SER A 67 -6.58 36.03 -3.95
N THR A 68 -5.45 35.43 -3.54
CA THR A 68 -4.63 34.58 -4.37
C THR A 68 -4.61 33.15 -3.82
N PRO A 69 -4.61 32.11 -4.68
CA PRO A 69 -4.44 30.74 -4.22
C PRO A 69 -3.04 30.53 -3.66
N THR A 70 -2.92 29.65 -2.68
CA THR A 70 -1.63 29.24 -2.14
C THR A 70 -1.33 27.78 -2.48
N PHE A 71 -0.06 27.52 -2.86
CA PHE A 71 0.39 26.19 -3.25
C PHE A 71 1.53 25.73 -2.33
N THR A 72 1.54 24.44 -2.03
CA THR A 72 2.67 23.80 -1.35
C THR A 72 3.27 22.78 -2.29
N GLN A 73 4.58 22.86 -2.48
CA GLN A 73 5.33 21.87 -3.25
C GLN A 73 5.62 20.65 -2.38
N GLN A 74 5.21 19.48 -2.85
CA GLN A 74 5.48 18.19 -2.22
C GLN A 74 6.47 17.40 -3.07
N THR A 75 7.50 16.85 -2.44
CA THR A 75 8.46 15.95 -3.09
C THR A 75 8.39 14.59 -2.45
N VAL A 76 8.05 13.59 -3.24
CA VAL A 76 8.00 12.18 -2.83
C VAL A 76 9.18 11.46 -3.45
N THR A 77 9.95 10.75 -2.63
CA THR A 77 11.10 9.97 -3.06
C THR A 77 10.76 8.48 -3.15
N LEU A 78 11.32 7.82 -4.15
CA LEU A 78 11.19 6.37 -4.29
C LEU A 78 11.85 5.65 -3.13
N LYS A 79 11.24 4.57 -2.69
CA LYS A 79 11.76 3.66 -1.66
C LYS A 79 12.06 2.29 -2.28
N ILE A 80 13.12 1.66 -1.83
CA ILE A 80 13.52 0.33 -2.30
C ILE A 80 12.97 -0.69 -1.32
N MET A 81 12.24 -1.67 -1.85
CA MET A 81 11.71 -2.79 -1.09
C MET A 81 12.12 -4.09 -1.75
N GLY A 82 12.69 -4.99 -0.97
CA GLY A 82 13.16 -6.27 -1.48
C GLY A 82 13.81 -7.11 -0.40
N GLY A 83 14.28 -8.28 -0.79
CA GLY A 83 15.02 -9.18 0.11
C GLY A 83 15.85 -10.13 -0.69
N ASP A 84 17.02 -10.42 -0.20
CA ASP A 84 17.95 -11.40 -0.76
C ASP A 84 17.61 -12.81 -0.29
N ALA A 85 17.95 -13.83 -1.10
CA ALA A 85 17.76 -15.23 -0.76
C ALA A 85 18.86 -16.08 -1.40
N ASP A 86 19.78 -16.51 -0.57
CA ASP A 86 20.85 -17.41 -0.99
C ASP A 86 20.41 -18.88 -0.85
N ILE A 87 20.68 -19.68 -1.86
CA ILE A 87 20.44 -21.11 -1.88
C ILE A 87 21.78 -21.80 -2.13
N ASP A 88 22.11 -22.77 -1.29
CA ASP A 88 23.34 -23.56 -1.45
C ASP A 88 23.24 -24.45 -2.69
N ASN A 89 24.28 -24.41 -3.53
CA ASN A 89 24.37 -25.21 -4.74
C ASN A 89 24.30 -26.73 -4.46
N PHE A 90 24.78 -27.18 -3.30
CA PHE A 90 24.65 -28.58 -2.90
C PHE A 90 23.19 -29.00 -2.69
N LEU A 91 22.37 -28.09 -2.12
CA LEU A 91 20.93 -28.33 -1.95
C LEU A 91 20.19 -28.37 -3.29
N ILE A 92 20.56 -27.49 -4.22
CA ILE A 92 20.03 -27.53 -5.59
C ILE A 92 20.35 -28.88 -6.26
N ALA A 93 21.61 -29.33 -6.19
CA ALA A 93 22.05 -30.54 -6.85
C ALA A 93 21.45 -31.82 -6.24
N THR A 94 21.20 -31.85 -4.92
CA THR A 94 20.76 -33.04 -4.22
C THR A 94 19.27 -33.17 -4.01
N ARG A 95 18.52 -32.06 -4.06
CA ARG A 95 17.10 -32.01 -3.69
C ARG A 95 16.17 -31.39 -4.74
N SER A 96 16.65 -31.00 -5.89
CA SER A 96 15.84 -30.41 -6.98
C SER A 96 14.96 -31.42 -7.73
N ASN A 97 15.11 -32.73 -7.46
CA ASN A 97 14.37 -33.79 -8.16
C ASN A 97 12.85 -33.77 -7.89
N LEU A 98 12.42 -33.22 -6.76
CA LEU A 98 11.03 -33.20 -6.33
C LEU A 98 10.36 -31.83 -6.57
N GLN A 99 11.13 -30.76 -6.45
CA GLN A 99 10.68 -29.39 -6.66
C GLN A 99 11.87 -28.50 -7.00
N ASP A 100 11.66 -27.56 -7.90
CA ASP A 100 12.62 -26.50 -8.16
C ASP A 100 12.69 -25.55 -6.95
N LEU A 101 13.72 -25.73 -6.13
CA LEU A 101 13.94 -24.96 -4.91
C LEU A 101 14.12 -23.47 -5.20
N GLU A 102 14.76 -23.13 -6.31
CA GLU A 102 14.98 -21.73 -6.71
C GLU A 102 13.65 -21.05 -7.00
N THR A 103 12.82 -21.65 -7.83
CA THR A 103 11.48 -21.12 -8.13
C THR A 103 10.63 -20.99 -6.87
N ALA A 104 10.65 -21.96 -5.98
CA ALA A 104 9.90 -21.92 -4.73
C ALA A 104 10.34 -20.75 -3.82
N VAL A 105 11.66 -20.54 -3.68
CA VAL A 105 12.20 -19.44 -2.86
C VAL A 105 11.88 -18.09 -3.47
N VAL A 106 11.99 -17.93 -4.78
CA VAL A 106 11.61 -16.68 -5.48
C VAL A 106 10.13 -16.37 -5.28
N GLN A 107 9.24 -17.35 -5.41
CA GLN A 107 7.80 -17.19 -5.18
C GLN A 107 7.49 -16.79 -3.72
N LEU A 108 8.15 -17.42 -2.74
CA LEU A 108 7.98 -17.06 -1.33
C LEU A 108 8.45 -15.64 -1.04
N LYS A 109 9.57 -15.21 -1.64
CA LYS A 109 10.05 -13.83 -1.52
C LYS A 109 9.12 -12.83 -2.18
N ALA A 110 8.63 -13.11 -3.38
CA ALA A 110 7.67 -12.27 -4.07
C ALA A 110 6.39 -12.08 -3.23
N LYS A 111 5.91 -13.16 -2.61
CA LYS A 111 4.78 -13.11 -1.67
C LYS A 111 5.09 -12.23 -0.47
N ALA A 112 6.26 -12.36 0.14
CA ALA A 112 6.65 -11.57 1.31
C ALA A 112 6.74 -10.08 0.96
N VAL A 113 7.30 -9.72 -0.19
CA VAL A 113 7.34 -8.34 -0.70
C VAL A 113 5.93 -7.79 -0.88
N ARG A 114 5.02 -8.57 -1.49
CA ARG A 114 3.63 -8.17 -1.67
C ARG A 114 2.93 -7.93 -0.33
N GLN A 115 3.05 -8.84 0.62
CA GLN A 115 2.45 -8.69 1.95
C GLN A 115 2.99 -7.45 2.69
N LEU A 116 4.30 -7.22 2.61
CA LEU A 116 4.92 -6.03 3.20
C LEU A 116 4.40 -4.76 2.53
N PHE A 117 4.26 -4.76 1.19
CA PHE A 117 3.70 -3.62 0.47
C PHE A 117 2.25 -3.33 0.90
N GLU A 118 1.39 -4.35 0.92
CA GLU A 118 -0.01 -4.20 1.32
C GLU A 118 -0.16 -3.68 2.75
N GLN A 119 0.63 -4.19 3.67
CA GLN A 119 0.66 -3.71 5.05
C GLN A 119 1.14 -2.25 5.11
N THR A 120 2.25 -1.93 4.45
CA THR A 120 2.82 -0.58 4.45
C THR A 120 1.90 0.40 3.71
N PHE A 121 1.19 -0.03 2.68
CA PHE A 121 0.22 0.79 1.95
C PHE A 121 -0.91 1.30 2.86
N VAL A 122 -1.34 0.50 3.83
CA VAL A 122 -2.38 0.90 4.78
C VAL A 122 -1.78 1.64 5.98
N THR A 123 -0.80 1.05 6.66
CA THR A 123 -0.31 1.49 7.97
C THR A 123 1.14 2.01 7.97
N GLY A 124 1.69 2.31 6.80
CA GLY A 124 3.07 2.77 6.68
C GLY A 124 3.32 4.09 7.41
N ASP A 125 4.50 4.21 8.03
CA ASP A 125 4.95 5.39 8.75
C ASP A 125 6.42 5.69 8.44
N ALA A 126 6.64 6.69 7.60
CA ALA A 126 7.98 7.17 7.25
C ALA A 126 8.67 7.91 8.41
N THR A 127 7.92 8.37 9.40
CA THR A 127 8.49 9.01 10.59
C THR A 127 9.11 7.97 11.52
N GLY A 128 8.42 6.84 11.72
CA GLY A 128 8.94 5.72 12.52
C GLY A 128 10.01 4.91 11.80
N ASN A 129 9.89 4.77 10.49
CA ASN A 129 10.88 4.09 9.64
C ASN A 129 11.19 4.93 8.38
N PRO A 130 12.30 5.69 8.37
CA PRO A 130 12.69 6.54 7.22
C PRO A 130 12.92 5.80 5.90
N LYS A 131 13.11 4.48 5.94
CA LYS A 131 13.26 3.64 4.75
C LYS A 131 11.91 3.23 4.16
N SER A 132 10.81 3.46 4.88
CA SER A 132 9.45 3.19 4.46
C SER A 132 8.80 4.42 3.80
N PHE A 133 7.56 4.29 3.43
CA PHE A 133 6.70 5.37 2.93
C PHE A 133 5.44 5.48 3.81
N ASP A 134 4.77 6.63 3.76
CA ASP A 134 3.54 6.86 4.51
C ASP A 134 2.37 6.13 3.87
N GLY A 135 1.63 5.40 4.68
CA GLY A 135 0.44 4.66 4.28
C GLY A 135 -0.82 5.54 4.25
N LEU A 136 -1.92 4.95 3.82
CA LEU A 136 -3.22 5.62 3.72
C LEU A 136 -3.67 6.21 5.05
N ASP A 137 -3.43 5.53 6.15
CA ASP A 137 -3.79 5.98 7.51
C ASP A 137 -3.18 7.34 7.85
N LYS A 138 -1.96 7.61 7.39
CA LYS A 138 -1.29 8.91 7.57
C LYS A 138 -1.61 9.95 6.51
N LEU A 139 -1.90 9.50 5.30
CA LEU A 139 -2.19 10.39 4.18
C LEU A 139 -3.64 10.89 4.18
N CYS A 140 -4.56 10.14 4.79
CA CYS A 140 -5.94 10.57 4.97
C CYS A 140 -6.04 11.73 5.95
N ASP A 141 -6.84 12.74 5.60
CA ASP A 141 -7.13 13.86 6.49
C ASP A 141 -7.90 13.34 7.72
N PRO A 142 -7.46 13.64 8.95
CA PRO A 142 -8.18 13.24 10.16
C PRO A 142 -9.64 13.71 10.20
N THR A 143 -9.98 14.78 9.52
CA THR A 143 -11.36 15.26 9.41
C THR A 143 -12.28 14.36 8.58
N GLN A 144 -11.71 13.48 7.77
CA GLN A 144 -12.42 12.47 6.98
C GLN A 144 -12.56 11.13 7.71
N ALA A 145 -11.96 10.99 8.89
CA ALA A 145 -12.09 9.80 9.71
C ALA A 145 -13.40 9.82 10.48
N ILE A 146 -14.28 8.85 10.20
CA ILE A 146 -15.55 8.69 10.91
C ILE A 146 -15.31 7.91 12.20
N SER A 147 -15.55 8.56 13.35
CA SER A 147 -15.38 7.91 14.64
C SER A 147 -16.50 6.91 14.94
N MET A 148 -16.11 5.71 15.34
CA MET A 148 -17.01 4.66 15.82
C MET A 148 -17.07 4.59 17.35
N GLY A 149 -16.63 5.66 18.04
CA GLY A 149 -16.52 5.73 19.50
C GLY A 149 -15.09 5.50 20.01
N ALA A 150 -14.87 5.73 21.30
CA ALA A 150 -13.53 5.72 21.92
C ALA A 150 -12.79 4.37 21.80
N ASN A 151 -13.53 3.26 21.74
CA ASN A 151 -12.98 1.90 21.64
C ASN A 151 -13.33 1.20 20.30
N GLY A 152 -13.77 1.97 19.30
CA GLY A 152 -14.36 1.40 18.11
C GLY A 152 -15.79 0.89 18.32
N GLY A 153 -16.41 0.38 17.28
CA GLY A 153 -17.78 -0.16 17.34
C GLY A 153 -18.06 -1.07 16.14
N SER A 154 -19.19 -1.77 16.18
CA SER A 154 -19.64 -2.59 15.07
C SER A 154 -19.99 -1.72 13.87
N LEU A 155 -19.57 -2.15 12.69
CA LEU A 155 -19.95 -1.50 11.45
C LEU A 155 -21.44 -1.66 11.21
N THR A 156 -22.16 -0.54 11.09
CA THR A 156 -23.58 -0.50 10.75
C THR A 156 -23.78 0.01 9.32
N LEU A 157 -24.94 -0.25 8.72
CA LEU A 157 -25.27 0.26 7.40
C LEU A 157 -25.28 1.79 7.37
N ASP A 158 -25.80 2.43 8.41
CA ASP A 158 -25.82 3.90 8.52
C ASP A 158 -24.39 4.49 8.48
N LYS A 159 -23.42 3.81 9.14
CA LYS A 159 -22.03 4.24 9.12
C LYS A 159 -21.34 3.99 7.78
N LEU A 160 -21.78 2.96 7.08
CA LEU A 160 -21.29 2.71 5.72
C LEU A 160 -21.82 3.78 4.75
N ASP A 161 -23.08 4.15 4.86
CA ASP A 161 -23.68 5.22 4.05
C ASP A 161 -23.02 6.58 4.36
N GLU A 162 -22.79 6.88 5.64
CA GLU A 162 -22.03 8.07 6.05
C GLU A 162 -20.62 8.10 5.45
N LEU A 163 -19.92 6.94 5.39
CA LEU A 163 -18.61 6.82 4.78
C LEU A 163 -18.65 7.08 3.27
N VAL A 164 -19.65 6.57 2.59
CA VAL A 164 -19.85 6.76 1.15
C VAL A 164 -20.13 8.25 0.85
N ASP A 165 -20.97 8.88 1.66
CA ASP A 165 -21.34 10.30 1.51
C ASP A 165 -20.18 11.26 1.84
N ALA A 166 -19.27 10.85 2.72
CA ALA A 166 -18.08 11.63 3.08
C ALA A 166 -17.04 11.75 1.96
N VAL A 167 -17.13 10.91 0.91
CA VAL A 167 -16.18 10.96 -0.21
C VAL A 167 -16.42 12.24 -1.05
N LYS A 168 -15.44 13.14 -1.04
CA LYS A 168 -15.48 14.37 -1.82
C LYS A 168 -15.42 14.09 -3.33
N GLY A 169 -16.40 14.58 -4.06
CA GLY A 169 -16.36 14.62 -5.53
C GLY A 169 -16.99 13.45 -6.25
N GLY A 170 -17.65 12.52 -5.59
CA GLY A 170 -18.38 11.49 -6.30
C GLY A 170 -18.59 10.19 -5.56
N LYS A 171 -19.00 9.18 -6.31
CA LYS A 171 -19.18 7.83 -5.77
C LYS A 171 -17.83 7.15 -5.56
N PRO A 172 -17.62 6.47 -4.44
CA PRO A 172 -16.41 5.65 -4.24
C PRO A 172 -16.39 4.47 -5.21
N ASP A 173 -15.23 4.22 -5.80
CA ASP A 173 -15.03 3.10 -6.73
C ASP A 173 -14.52 1.84 -6.02
N LEU A 174 -13.93 1.99 -4.85
CA LEU A 174 -13.30 0.91 -4.11
C LEU A 174 -13.53 1.05 -2.61
N LEU A 175 -14.00 -0.03 -1.99
CA LEU A 175 -14.07 -0.18 -0.54
C LEU A 175 -13.01 -1.20 -0.10
N VAL A 176 -12.12 -0.79 0.79
CA VAL A 176 -11.07 -1.66 1.35
C VAL A 176 -11.39 -1.94 2.81
N MET A 177 -11.45 -3.22 3.17
CA MET A 177 -11.72 -3.66 4.54
C MET A 177 -10.72 -4.74 4.95
N SER A 178 -10.34 -4.76 6.23
CA SER A 178 -9.66 -5.92 6.81
C SER A 178 -10.65 -7.07 7.03
N ARG A 179 -10.15 -8.29 7.01
CA ARG A 179 -10.92 -9.48 7.41
C ARG A 179 -11.11 -9.53 8.91
#